data_6375f69b1b257c0b23dc62dd43b8a28f
#
_entry.id   6375f69b1b257c0b23dc62dd43b8a28f
#
_cell.length_a   1.000
_cell.length_b   1.000
_cell.length_c   1.000
_cell.angle_alpha   90.00
_cell.angle_beta   90.00
_cell.angle_gamma   90.00
#
_symmetry.space_group_name_H-M   'P 1'
#
loop_
_entity.id
_entity.type
_entity.pdbx_description
1 polymer ?
#
loop_
_entity_poly.entity_id
_entity_poly.type
_entity_poly.pdbx_seq_one_letter_code
_entity_poly.pdbx_strand_id
1 'polypeptide(L)'
;LDPLALHGYSPSFGIMETREKIAASLNKKYGSDYKAANIFMAIGAAGALAHALRAVTNPGDEIITFAPCFSEYKPYTAGAGLKLTIIPADIDTFQINFEALKTQLNENVSAILINSPNNPSGIVYSTETIEKLSSILTAKSKEFHHPIYLISDEPYRDIIFEGVDAPYIANYYNNTLTCYSFSKSISLPGERIGYLAVHPDCSDADKIIEICPQISRTIGQNGAASLMQRTVADVCGYTSDLSVYETNKKILFEALREYGYHCVEPGGTFYMFPRSLEPDSQAFCKKAMEKDLMLVPGDIFGCPGHFRIAYCVPTQRVEKALPVFKKLAEEYR
;
A
#
# COMPACT_ATOMS: atom_id res chain seq x y z
N LEU A 1 -3.71 0.92 34.36
CA LEU A 1 -3.62 -0.44 33.83
C LEU A 1 -2.59 -1.25 34.64
N ASP A 2 -2.89 -2.52 34.91
CA ASP A 2 -1.94 -3.45 35.53
C ASP A 2 -0.65 -3.54 34.69
N PRO A 3 0.54 -3.37 35.28
CA PRO A 3 1.82 -3.50 34.57
C PRO A 3 1.99 -4.85 33.83
N LEU A 4 1.48 -5.94 34.38
CA LEU A 4 1.49 -7.26 33.74
C LEU A 4 0.65 -7.26 32.46
N ALA A 5 -0.50 -6.58 32.46
CA ALA A 5 -1.35 -6.46 31.28
C ALA A 5 -0.71 -5.58 30.20
N LEU A 6 0.13 -4.59 30.58
CA LEU A 6 0.81 -3.69 29.64
C LEU A 6 2.05 -4.35 29.02
N HIS A 7 2.85 -5.03 29.83
CA HIS A 7 4.19 -5.49 29.45
C HIS A 7 4.30 -7.00 29.26
N GLY A 8 3.24 -7.75 29.57
CA GLY A 8 3.17 -9.19 29.33
C GLY A 8 3.04 -9.53 27.85
N TYR A 9 3.34 -10.77 27.50
CA TYR A 9 3.09 -11.29 26.16
C TYR A 9 1.60 -11.20 25.80
N SER A 10 1.29 -10.69 24.62
CA SER A 10 -0.06 -10.77 24.05
C SER A 10 -0.33 -12.18 23.50
N PRO A 11 -1.62 -12.56 23.34
CA PRO A 11 -1.98 -13.74 22.57
C PRO A 11 -1.40 -13.69 21.15
N SER A 12 -1.13 -14.84 20.55
CA SER A 12 -0.45 -14.96 19.25
C SER A 12 -1.19 -14.27 18.11
N PHE A 13 -2.51 -14.17 18.17
CA PHE A 13 -3.32 -13.43 17.19
C PHE A 13 -3.36 -11.91 17.46
N GLY A 14 -2.90 -11.48 18.60
CA GLY A 14 -3.07 -10.14 19.15
C GLY A 14 -4.17 -10.05 20.21
N ILE A 15 -4.22 -8.94 20.94
CA ILE A 15 -5.16 -8.67 22.03
C ILE A 15 -6.58 -8.66 21.47
N MET A 16 -7.49 -9.43 22.10
CA MET A 16 -8.88 -9.60 21.64
C MET A 16 -9.61 -8.25 21.54
N GLU A 17 -9.59 -7.46 22.61
CA GLU A 17 -10.20 -6.13 22.63
C GLU A 17 -9.72 -5.22 21.50
N THR A 18 -8.42 -5.24 21.19
CA THR A 18 -7.83 -4.47 20.08
C THR A 18 -8.41 -4.93 18.74
N ARG A 19 -8.49 -6.23 18.51
CA ARG A 19 -9.04 -6.80 17.28
C ARG A 19 -10.53 -6.50 17.12
N GLU A 20 -11.31 -6.53 18.22
CA GLU A 20 -12.72 -6.14 18.26
C GLU A 20 -12.92 -4.68 17.87
N LYS A 21 -12.11 -3.77 18.44
CA LYS A 21 -12.18 -2.32 18.15
C LYS A 21 -11.80 -2.03 16.71
N ILE A 22 -10.78 -2.70 16.17
CA ILE A 22 -10.38 -2.57 14.75
C ILE A 22 -11.52 -3.07 13.84
N ALA A 23 -12.08 -4.25 14.10
CA ALA A 23 -13.21 -4.78 13.35
C ALA A 23 -14.42 -3.82 13.38
N ALA A 24 -14.77 -3.31 14.55
CA ALA A 24 -15.85 -2.35 14.72
C ALA A 24 -15.60 -1.03 13.96
N SER A 25 -14.34 -0.54 13.95
CA SER A 25 -13.95 0.64 13.19
C SER A 25 -14.11 0.44 11.69
N LEU A 26 -13.67 -0.72 11.16
CA LEU A 26 -13.85 -1.08 9.75
C LEU A 26 -15.32 -1.16 9.37
N ASN A 27 -16.11 -1.86 10.19
CA ASN A 27 -17.55 -2.03 9.95
C ASN A 27 -18.28 -0.68 9.93
N LYS A 28 -17.97 0.18 10.90
CA LYS A 28 -18.56 1.53 10.97
C LYS A 28 -18.22 2.39 9.77
N LYS A 29 -16.94 2.34 9.31
CA LYS A 29 -16.46 3.20 8.23
C LYS A 29 -16.87 2.72 6.85
N TYR A 30 -16.91 1.38 6.63
CA TYR A 30 -17.03 0.81 5.30
C TYR A 30 -18.27 -0.08 5.11
N GLY A 31 -19.11 -0.22 6.13
CA GLY A 31 -20.32 -1.08 6.07
C GLY A 31 -19.99 -2.58 5.97
N SER A 32 -18.84 -3.00 6.47
CA SER A 32 -18.38 -4.40 6.46
C SER A 32 -18.92 -5.19 7.65
N ASP A 33 -18.66 -6.51 7.73
CA ASP A 33 -19.07 -7.39 8.85
C ASP A 33 -17.87 -8.16 9.45
N TYR A 34 -16.75 -7.48 9.65
CA TYR A 34 -15.57 -8.05 10.30
C TYR A 34 -15.84 -8.36 11.77
N LYS A 35 -15.24 -9.46 12.23
CA LYS A 35 -15.16 -9.86 13.64
C LYS A 35 -13.71 -9.89 14.09
N ALA A 36 -13.44 -9.94 15.38
CA ALA A 36 -12.09 -10.12 15.90
C ALA A 36 -11.38 -11.33 15.28
N ALA A 37 -12.12 -12.39 14.96
CA ALA A 37 -11.60 -13.59 14.30
C ALA A 37 -11.01 -13.33 12.92
N ASN A 38 -11.40 -12.26 12.23
CA ASN A 38 -10.91 -11.88 10.93
C ASN A 38 -9.64 -10.98 10.98
N ILE A 39 -9.20 -10.58 12.19
CA ILE A 39 -8.11 -9.63 12.38
C ILE A 39 -6.92 -10.34 13.03
N PHE A 40 -5.73 -10.16 12.46
CA PHE A 40 -4.45 -10.60 13.03
C PHE A 40 -3.53 -9.39 13.22
N MET A 41 -3.03 -9.19 14.44
CA MET A 41 -2.14 -8.07 14.75
C MET A 41 -0.73 -8.32 14.22
N ALA A 42 -0.18 -7.36 13.48
CA ALA A 42 1.08 -7.49 12.77
C ALA A 42 2.06 -6.36 13.09
N ILE A 43 3.33 -6.57 12.77
CA ILE A 43 4.42 -5.58 12.91
C ILE A 43 4.39 -4.64 11.69
N GLY A 44 3.38 -3.75 11.65
CA GLY A 44 3.10 -2.87 10.52
C GLY A 44 2.60 -3.63 9.28
N ALA A 45 2.37 -2.89 8.18
CA ALA A 45 1.92 -3.49 6.91
C ALA A 45 2.95 -4.49 6.34
N ALA A 46 4.24 -4.27 6.53
CA ALA A 46 5.29 -5.21 6.11
C ALA A 46 5.12 -6.59 6.77
N GLY A 47 4.83 -6.61 8.08
CA GLY A 47 4.50 -7.84 8.79
C GLY A 47 3.21 -8.47 8.29
N ALA A 48 2.17 -7.67 8.05
CA ALA A 48 0.89 -8.15 7.50
C ALA A 48 1.09 -8.78 6.11
N LEU A 49 1.86 -8.15 5.22
CA LEU A 49 2.20 -8.66 3.90
C LEU A 49 2.99 -9.98 3.98
N ALA A 50 3.97 -10.06 4.90
CA ALA A 50 4.74 -11.29 5.09
C ALA A 50 3.87 -12.47 5.53
N HIS A 51 2.81 -12.22 6.32
CA HIS A 51 1.82 -13.22 6.70
C HIS A 51 0.85 -13.53 5.55
N ALA A 52 0.27 -12.50 4.92
CA ALA A 52 -0.68 -12.67 3.82
C ALA A 52 -0.08 -13.51 2.68
N LEU A 53 1.11 -13.15 2.21
CA LEU A 53 1.80 -13.89 1.15
C LEU A 53 1.96 -15.38 1.51
N ARG A 54 2.42 -15.70 2.72
CA ARG A 54 2.68 -17.09 3.13
C ARG A 54 1.42 -17.88 3.49
N ALA A 55 0.34 -17.19 3.84
CA ALA A 55 -0.91 -17.83 4.22
C ALA A 55 -1.71 -18.35 3.01
N VAL A 56 -1.55 -17.70 1.85
CA VAL A 56 -2.36 -17.98 0.65
C VAL A 56 -1.57 -18.50 -0.54
N THR A 57 -0.26 -18.78 -0.37
CA THR A 57 0.61 -19.26 -1.46
C THR A 57 1.51 -20.39 -0.99
N ASN A 58 2.03 -21.14 -1.96
CA ASN A 58 3.09 -22.12 -1.80
C ASN A 58 4.39 -21.65 -2.46
N PRO A 59 5.58 -22.07 -2.00
CA PRO A 59 6.81 -21.81 -2.71
C PRO A 59 6.73 -22.26 -4.17
N GLY A 60 7.07 -21.37 -5.10
CA GLY A 60 6.97 -21.58 -6.55
C GLY A 60 5.75 -20.95 -7.20
N ASP A 61 4.72 -20.58 -6.43
CA ASP A 61 3.54 -19.88 -6.95
C ASP A 61 3.92 -18.50 -7.50
N GLU A 62 3.05 -17.97 -8.37
CA GLU A 62 3.21 -16.67 -8.98
C GLU A 62 2.31 -15.63 -8.33
N ILE A 63 2.89 -14.44 -8.12
CA ILE A 63 2.18 -13.23 -7.67
C ILE A 63 2.29 -12.18 -8.76
N ILE A 64 1.18 -11.51 -9.07
CA ILE A 64 1.17 -10.37 -9.97
C ILE A 64 1.03 -9.08 -9.17
N THR A 65 1.77 -8.04 -9.56
CA THR A 65 1.58 -6.65 -9.11
C THR A 65 1.68 -5.69 -10.29
N PHE A 66 1.37 -4.41 -10.07
CA PHE A 66 1.30 -3.41 -11.13
C PHE A 66 2.33 -2.30 -10.89
N ALA A 67 3.14 -2.00 -11.92
CA ALA A 67 4.00 -0.83 -11.86
C ALA A 67 3.17 0.47 -11.97
N PRO A 68 3.61 1.59 -11.34
CA PRO A 68 4.70 1.60 -10.38
C PRO A 68 4.31 0.95 -9.06
N CYS A 69 5.19 0.14 -8.48
CA CYS A 69 4.92 -0.61 -7.26
C CYS A 69 5.99 -0.36 -6.18
N PHE A 70 5.62 -0.61 -4.93
CA PHE A 70 6.57 -0.50 -3.82
C PHE A 70 7.73 -1.48 -3.99
N SER A 71 8.96 -0.98 -3.91
CA SER A 71 10.19 -1.75 -4.21
C SER A 71 10.38 -3.01 -3.36
N GLU A 72 9.87 -2.99 -2.12
CA GLU A 72 10.01 -4.10 -1.17
C GLU A 72 9.16 -5.32 -1.52
N TYR A 73 8.23 -5.22 -2.48
CA TYR A 73 7.50 -6.41 -2.93
C TYR A 73 8.41 -7.46 -3.51
N LYS A 74 9.51 -7.06 -4.17
CA LYS A 74 10.53 -7.98 -4.71
C LYS A 74 11.17 -8.83 -3.60
N PRO A 75 11.79 -8.25 -2.55
CA PRO A 75 12.34 -9.06 -1.46
C PRO A 75 11.27 -9.81 -0.65
N TYR A 76 10.04 -9.28 -0.50
CA TYR A 76 8.98 -9.98 0.24
C TYR A 76 8.53 -11.26 -0.47
N THR A 77 8.31 -11.19 -1.78
CA THR A 77 7.93 -12.37 -2.58
C THR A 77 9.10 -13.35 -2.71
N ALA A 78 10.31 -12.88 -2.97
CA ALA A 78 11.50 -13.72 -3.01
C ALA A 78 11.74 -14.45 -1.67
N GLY A 79 11.60 -13.75 -0.54
CA GLY A 79 11.71 -14.32 0.79
C GLY A 79 10.60 -15.33 1.16
N ALA A 80 9.51 -15.35 0.41
CA ALA A 80 8.45 -16.37 0.50
C ALA A 80 8.61 -17.50 -0.54
N GLY A 81 9.64 -17.44 -1.39
CA GLY A 81 9.89 -18.43 -2.44
C GLY A 81 8.96 -18.29 -3.65
N LEU A 82 8.40 -17.10 -3.88
CA LEU A 82 7.40 -16.81 -4.91
C LEU A 82 8.03 -16.17 -6.14
N LYS A 83 7.36 -16.31 -7.28
CA LYS A 83 7.67 -15.57 -8.50
C LYS A 83 6.84 -14.28 -8.51
N LEU A 84 7.49 -13.13 -8.76
CA LEU A 84 6.80 -11.85 -8.89
C LEU A 84 6.78 -11.40 -10.35
N THR A 85 5.59 -11.32 -10.93
CA THR A 85 5.35 -10.70 -12.24
C THR A 85 4.85 -9.27 -12.04
N ILE A 86 5.53 -8.30 -12.64
CA ILE A 86 5.17 -6.87 -12.57
C ILE A 86 4.55 -6.46 -13.90
N ILE A 87 3.26 -6.16 -13.88
CA ILE A 87 2.54 -5.65 -15.05
C ILE A 87 3.00 -4.21 -15.34
N PRO A 88 3.35 -3.87 -16.60
CA PRO A 88 3.74 -2.51 -16.97
C PRO A 88 2.65 -1.48 -16.64
N ALA A 89 3.08 -0.28 -16.23
CA ALA A 89 2.19 0.83 -15.90
C ALA A 89 1.38 1.29 -17.12
N ASP A 90 0.14 1.72 -16.88
CA ASP A 90 -0.49 2.74 -17.69
C ASP A 90 0.07 4.09 -17.22
N ILE A 91 0.98 4.66 -18.00
CA ILE A 91 1.75 5.86 -17.60
C ILE A 91 0.95 7.17 -17.67
N ASP A 92 -0.24 7.14 -18.26
CA ASP A 92 -1.09 8.32 -18.40
C ASP A 92 -2.05 8.48 -17.21
N THR A 93 -2.41 7.36 -16.57
CA THR A 93 -3.37 7.35 -15.46
C THR A 93 -2.85 6.66 -14.19
N PHE A 94 -1.87 5.79 -14.31
CA PHE A 94 -1.42 4.84 -13.31
C PHE A 94 -2.54 3.94 -12.73
N GLN A 95 -3.66 3.81 -13.44
CA GLN A 95 -4.64 2.78 -13.17
C GLN A 95 -4.12 1.41 -13.67
N ILE A 96 -4.83 0.33 -13.38
CA ILE A 96 -4.43 -1.02 -13.78
C ILE A 96 -4.43 -1.17 -15.31
N ASN A 97 -3.32 -1.61 -15.88
CA ASN A 97 -3.22 -1.99 -17.28
C ASN A 97 -3.84 -3.39 -17.49
N PHE A 98 -5.14 -3.42 -17.75
CA PHE A 98 -5.90 -4.67 -17.88
C PHE A 98 -5.53 -5.49 -19.10
N GLU A 99 -5.09 -4.86 -20.20
CA GLU A 99 -4.69 -5.60 -21.39
C GLU A 99 -3.41 -6.40 -21.13
N ALA A 100 -2.45 -5.80 -20.45
CA ALA A 100 -1.25 -6.50 -20.03
C ALA A 100 -1.56 -7.56 -18.95
N LEU A 101 -2.48 -7.29 -18.00
CA LEU A 101 -2.90 -8.26 -17.00
C LEU A 101 -3.46 -9.53 -17.65
N LYS A 102 -4.35 -9.41 -18.63
CA LYS A 102 -4.98 -10.54 -19.31
C LYS A 102 -3.97 -11.50 -19.95
N THR A 103 -2.84 -10.98 -20.43
CA THR A 103 -1.79 -11.79 -21.07
C THR A 103 -0.90 -12.54 -20.09
N GLN A 104 -0.83 -12.07 -18.83
CA GLN A 104 0.04 -12.62 -17.79
C GLN A 104 -0.71 -13.52 -16.80
N LEU A 105 -2.04 -13.35 -16.69
CA LEU A 105 -2.85 -14.10 -15.75
C LEU A 105 -3.00 -15.56 -16.20
N ASN A 106 -2.45 -16.50 -15.45
CA ASN A 106 -2.40 -17.93 -15.73
C ASN A 106 -2.71 -18.76 -14.48
N GLU A 107 -2.83 -20.07 -14.63
CA GLU A 107 -3.22 -21.00 -13.56
C GLU A 107 -2.24 -21.13 -12.38
N ASN A 108 -1.00 -20.63 -12.51
CA ASN A 108 -0.02 -20.62 -11.42
C ASN A 108 -0.12 -19.35 -10.55
N VAL A 109 -0.97 -18.39 -10.93
CA VAL A 109 -1.16 -17.15 -10.18
C VAL A 109 -2.06 -17.40 -9.00
N SER A 110 -1.50 -17.38 -7.80
CA SER A 110 -2.23 -17.58 -6.53
C SER A 110 -2.76 -16.28 -5.94
N ALA A 111 -2.11 -15.13 -6.21
CA ALA A 111 -2.61 -13.85 -5.73
C ALA A 111 -2.19 -12.67 -6.61
N ILE A 112 -2.99 -11.60 -6.51
CA ILE A 112 -2.67 -10.26 -7.00
C ILE A 112 -2.36 -9.38 -5.79
N LEU A 113 -1.26 -8.62 -5.88
CA LEU A 113 -0.85 -7.66 -4.85
C LEU A 113 -1.02 -6.24 -5.38
N ILE A 114 -1.87 -5.46 -4.73
CA ILE A 114 -2.12 -4.05 -5.09
C ILE A 114 -1.82 -3.11 -3.92
N ASN A 115 -1.57 -1.84 -4.25
CA ASN A 115 -1.38 -0.78 -3.27
C ASN A 115 -2.18 0.46 -3.70
N SER A 116 -3.24 0.78 -2.97
CA SER A 116 -4.09 1.94 -3.22
C SER A 116 -4.58 2.53 -1.88
N PRO A 117 -4.29 3.82 -1.64
CA PRO A 117 -3.50 4.78 -2.44
C PRO A 117 -2.05 4.33 -2.63
N ASN A 118 -1.50 4.62 -3.80
CA ASN A 118 -0.27 4.00 -4.29
C ASN A 118 1.01 4.74 -3.85
N ASN A 119 2.00 4.00 -3.43
CA ASN A 119 3.40 4.41 -3.35
C ASN A 119 4.14 3.76 -4.53
N PRO A 120 4.62 4.53 -5.52
CA PRO A 120 5.05 5.93 -5.45
C PRO A 120 4.11 6.96 -6.08
N SER A 121 3.05 6.55 -6.82
CA SER A 121 2.34 7.47 -7.71
C SER A 121 1.38 8.44 -7.01
N GLY A 122 0.92 8.11 -5.80
CA GLY A 122 -0.12 8.86 -5.11
C GLY A 122 -1.54 8.61 -5.67
N ILE A 123 -1.67 7.76 -6.68
CA ILE A 123 -2.95 7.47 -7.33
C ILE A 123 -3.82 6.58 -6.44
N VAL A 124 -5.09 6.86 -6.47
CA VAL A 124 -6.15 5.99 -5.92
C VAL A 124 -6.78 5.22 -7.07
N TYR A 125 -6.90 3.90 -6.94
CA TYR A 125 -7.65 3.13 -7.92
C TYR A 125 -9.13 3.47 -7.84
N SER A 126 -9.72 3.78 -8.99
CA SER A 126 -11.14 4.12 -9.08
C SER A 126 -12.03 2.91 -8.77
N THR A 127 -13.26 3.18 -8.38
CA THR A 127 -14.29 2.16 -8.20
C THR A 127 -14.41 1.28 -9.44
N GLU A 128 -14.43 1.87 -10.64
CA GLU A 128 -14.48 1.13 -11.91
C GLU A 128 -13.27 0.20 -12.09
N THR A 129 -12.06 0.66 -11.73
CA THR A 129 -10.85 -0.17 -11.78
C THR A 129 -10.97 -1.38 -10.86
N ILE A 130 -11.46 -1.19 -9.64
CA ILE A 130 -11.60 -2.28 -8.67
C ILE A 130 -12.72 -3.26 -9.06
N GLU A 131 -13.84 -2.78 -9.54
CA GLU A 131 -14.93 -3.64 -10.05
C GLU A 131 -14.49 -4.50 -11.23
N LYS A 132 -13.75 -3.91 -12.17
CA LYS A 132 -13.20 -4.64 -13.31
C LYS A 132 -12.17 -5.69 -12.88
N LEU A 133 -11.28 -5.36 -11.95
CA LEU A 133 -10.34 -6.31 -11.37
C LEU A 133 -11.08 -7.47 -10.70
N SER A 134 -12.03 -7.18 -9.82
CA SER A 134 -12.86 -8.17 -9.13
C SER A 134 -13.55 -9.12 -10.10
N SER A 135 -14.15 -8.59 -11.16
CA SER A 135 -14.83 -9.38 -12.20
C SER A 135 -13.88 -10.35 -12.89
N ILE A 136 -12.66 -9.88 -13.23
CA ILE A 136 -11.62 -10.72 -13.85
C ILE A 136 -11.18 -11.82 -12.89
N LEU A 137 -10.89 -11.48 -11.62
CA LEU A 137 -10.44 -12.44 -10.62
C LEU A 137 -11.51 -13.50 -10.33
N THR A 138 -12.77 -13.09 -10.26
CA THR A 138 -13.90 -14.02 -10.09
C THR A 138 -14.02 -15.00 -11.25
N ALA A 139 -13.93 -14.51 -12.48
CA ALA A 139 -14.00 -15.35 -13.66
C ALA A 139 -12.81 -16.32 -13.74
N LYS A 140 -11.60 -15.83 -13.51
CA LYS A 140 -10.37 -16.62 -13.58
C LYS A 140 -10.23 -17.63 -12.45
N SER A 141 -10.67 -17.31 -11.23
CA SER A 141 -10.73 -18.28 -10.13
C SER A 141 -11.62 -19.47 -10.46
N LYS A 142 -12.74 -19.26 -11.16
CA LYS A 142 -13.59 -20.35 -11.66
C LYS A 142 -12.93 -21.16 -12.78
N GLU A 143 -12.28 -20.48 -13.72
CA GLU A 143 -11.58 -21.10 -14.85
C GLU A 143 -10.41 -21.98 -14.39
N PHE A 144 -9.62 -21.49 -13.44
CA PHE A 144 -8.44 -22.18 -12.91
C PHE A 144 -8.74 -23.17 -11.78
N HIS A 145 -10.02 -23.22 -11.32
CA HIS A 145 -10.48 -24.11 -10.25
C HIS A 145 -9.79 -23.90 -8.88
N HIS A 146 -9.26 -22.72 -8.62
CA HIS A 146 -8.73 -22.30 -7.33
C HIS A 146 -8.96 -20.79 -7.11
N PRO A 147 -9.05 -20.34 -5.85
CA PRO A 147 -9.16 -18.91 -5.57
C PRO A 147 -7.89 -18.17 -5.99
N ILE A 148 -8.06 -16.99 -6.60
CA ILE A 148 -6.98 -16.01 -6.76
C ILE A 148 -7.20 -14.97 -5.68
N TYR A 149 -6.30 -14.85 -4.72
CA TYR A 149 -6.44 -13.91 -3.63
C TYR A 149 -6.04 -12.50 -4.04
N LEU A 150 -6.71 -11.50 -3.45
CA LEU A 150 -6.34 -10.10 -3.61
C LEU A 150 -5.69 -9.60 -2.31
N ILE A 151 -4.38 -9.40 -2.34
CA ILE A 151 -3.64 -8.83 -1.22
C ILE A 151 -3.61 -7.32 -1.43
N SER A 152 -4.33 -6.60 -0.57
CA SER A 152 -4.44 -5.15 -0.62
C SER A 152 -3.53 -4.51 0.43
N ASP A 153 -2.46 -3.88 -0.03
CA ASP A 153 -1.52 -3.12 0.81
C ASP A 153 -2.03 -1.70 1.01
N GLU A 154 -2.57 -1.39 2.20
CA GLU A 154 -3.34 -0.17 2.47
C GLU A 154 -2.75 0.74 3.57
N PRO A 155 -1.44 0.97 3.68
CA PRO A 155 -0.89 1.83 4.72
C PRO A 155 -1.29 3.30 4.56
N TYR A 156 -1.77 3.69 3.37
CA TYR A 156 -2.19 5.06 3.04
C TYR A 156 -3.71 5.23 2.94
N ARG A 157 -4.51 4.20 3.27
CA ARG A 157 -5.98 4.18 3.10
C ARG A 157 -6.69 5.40 3.68
N ASP A 158 -6.16 5.98 4.76
CA ASP A 158 -6.76 7.13 5.43
C ASP A 158 -6.16 8.47 4.98
N ILE A 159 -5.22 8.48 4.03
CA ILE A 159 -4.63 9.69 3.45
C ILE A 159 -5.20 9.84 2.04
N ILE A 160 -6.41 10.37 1.98
CA ILE A 160 -7.16 10.66 0.75
C ILE A 160 -7.47 12.15 0.75
N PHE A 161 -7.31 12.80 -0.40
CA PHE A 161 -7.56 14.23 -0.55
C PHE A 161 -9.03 14.51 -0.87
N GLU A 162 -9.45 15.74 -0.61
CA GLU A 162 -10.84 16.18 -0.80
C GLU A 162 -11.33 15.90 -2.24
N GLY A 163 -12.53 15.36 -2.36
CA GLY A 163 -13.18 15.08 -3.65
C GLY A 163 -12.73 13.79 -4.35
N VAL A 164 -11.80 13.03 -3.77
CA VAL A 164 -11.34 11.76 -4.33
C VAL A 164 -12.21 10.60 -3.83
N ASP A 165 -12.81 9.85 -4.75
CA ASP A 165 -13.47 8.58 -4.45
C ASP A 165 -12.40 7.50 -4.21
N ALA A 166 -12.44 6.90 -3.01
CA ALA A 166 -11.50 5.86 -2.58
C ALA A 166 -12.28 4.63 -2.11
N PRO A 167 -12.52 3.66 -3.00
CA PRO A 167 -13.28 2.47 -2.65
C PRO A 167 -12.55 1.62 -1.60
N TYR A 168 -13.29 1.08 -0.63
CA TYR A 168 -12.74 0.04 0.24
C TYR A 168 -12.70 -1.28 -0.51
N ILE A 169 -11.51 -1.71 -0.89
CA ILE A 169 -11.27 -2.78 -1.86
C ILE A 169 -11.95 -4.10 -1.47
N ALA A 170 -11.94 -4.43 -0.19
CA ALA A 170 -12.56 -5.66 0.31
C ALA A 170 -14.09 -5.72 0.07
N ASN A 171 -14.77 -4.59 -0.12
CA ASN A 171 -16.21 -4.60 -0.43
C ASN A 171 -16.54 -5.05 -1.87
N TYR A 172 -15.52 -5.21 -2.72
CA TYR A 172 -15.68 -5.56 -4.14
C TYR A 172 -15.25 -6.98 -4.47
N TYR A 173 -14.42 -7.60 -3.63
CA TYR A 173 -13.94 -8.95 -3.87
C TYR A 173 -13.74 -9.71 -2.55
N ASN A 174 -14.46 -10.81 -2.37
CA ASN A 174 -14.46 -11.55 -1.11
C ASN A 174 -13.09 -12.18 -0.77
N ASN A 175 -12.33 -12.66 -1.76
CA ASN A 175 -11.01 -13.24 -1.49
C ASN A 175 -9.94 -12.15 -1.27
N THR A 176 -10.25 -11.15 -0.42
CA THR A 176 -9.37 -10.01 -0.12
C THR A 176 -8.73 -10.14 1.26
N LEU A 177 -7.42 -9.93 1.28
CA LEU A 177 -6.59 -9.80 2.47
C LEU A 177 -6.05 -8.37 2.55
N THR A 178 -6.53 -7.58 3.51
CA THR A 178 -6.12 -6.18 3.71
C THR A 178 -4.94 -6.11 4.67
N CYS A 179 -3.82 -5.56 4.21
CA CYS A 179 -2.62 -5.31 5.00
C CYS A 179 -2.55 -3.82 5.37
N TYR A 180 -2.71 -3.50 6.64
CA TYR A 180 -2.79 -2.13 7.13
C TYR A 180 -1.69 -1.79 8.13
N SER A 181 -1.33 -0.50 8.20
CA SER A 181 -0.39 0.04 9.19
C SER A 181 -0.84 1.39 9.73
N PHE A 182 -0.67 1.59 11.03
CA PHE A 182 -0.85 2.88 11.70
C PHE A 182 0.33 3.85 11.47
N SER A 183 1.33 3.43 10.70
CA SER A 183 2.53 4.22 10.39
C SER A 183 2.25 5.57 9.74
N LYS A 184 1.15 5.67 8.97
CA LYS A 184 0.87 6.84 8.12
C LYS A 184 -0.35 7.62 8.60
N SER A 185 -1.46 6.94 8.89
CA SER A 185 -2.72 7.55 9.30
C SER A 185 -2.61 8.39 10.58
N ILE A 186 -1.85 7.92 11.56
CA ILE A 186 -1.63 8.59 12.86
C ILE A 186 -0.15 8.82 13.17
N SER A 187 0.71 8.81 12.15
CA SER A 187 2.12 9.15 12.23
C SER A 187 2.94 8.33 13.24
N LEU A 188 2.71 7.02 13.32
CA LEU A 188 3.42 6.09 14.21
C LEU A 188 4.36 5.11 13.44
N PRO A 189 5.25 5.56 12.53
CA PRO A 189 6.07 4.64 11.74
C PRO A 189 7.09 3.86 12.57
N GLY A 190 7.60 4.45 13.65
CA GLY A 190 8.58 3.83 14.54
C GLY A 190 7.99 2.75 15.45
N GLU A 191 6.69 2.78 15.70
CA GLU A 191 6.02 1.88 16.64
C GLU A 191 5.73 0.50 16.05
N ARG A 192 5.89 0.32 14.75
CA ARG A 192 5.77 -0.96 14.04
C ARG A 192 4.46 -1.71 14.37
N ILE A 193 3.34 -1.04 14.24
CA ILE A 193 2.00 -1.58 14.54
C ILE A 193 1.07 -1.52 13.33
N GLY A 194 0.36 -2.61 13.07
CA GLY A 194 -0.59 -2.77 11.99
C GLY A 194 -1.39 -4.06 12.15
N TYR A 195 -2.09 -4.46 11.12
CA TYR A 195 -2.88 -5.68 11.14
C TYR A 195 -3.08 -6.25 9.72
N LEU A 196 -3.37 -7.54 9.68
CA LEU A 196 -3.97 -8.25 8.55
C LEU A 196 -5.46 -8.41 8.86
N ALA A 197 -6.33 -7.97 7.92
CA ALA A 197 -7.76 -8.26 7.96
C ALA A 197 -8.12 -9.17 6.79
N VAL A 198 -8.73 -10.32 7.07
CA VAL A 198 -9.23 -11.26 6.06
C VAL A 198 -10.73 -11.06 5.91
N HIS A 199 -11.19 -10.84 4.68
CA HIS A 199 -12.63 -10.64 4.44
C HIS A 199 -13.45 -11.81 5.02
N PRO A 200 -14.58 -11.55 5.70
CA PRO A 200 -15.36 -12.62 6.37
C PRO A 200 -15.79 -13.77 5.42
N ASP A 201 -16.14 -13.43 4.18
CA ASP A 201 -16.54 -14.38 3.15
C ASP A 201 -15.37 -14.86 2.25
N CYS A 202 -14.13 -14.61 2.66
CA CYS A 202 -12.97 -15.11 1.95
C CYS A 202 -12.91 -16.64 2.01
N SER A 203 -12.52 -17.26 0.92
CA SER A 203 -12.26 -18.69 0.90
C SER A 203 -11.21 -19.04 1.96
N ASP A 204 -11.52 -20.01 2.81
CA ASP A 204 -10.65 -20.45 3.91
C ASP A 204 -10.27 -19.35 4.94
N ALA A 205 -11.11 -18.31 5.12
CA ALA A 205 -10.83 -17.18 6.01
C ALA A 205 -10.31 -17.59 7.40
N ASP A 206 -10.96 -18.55 8.04
CA ASP A 206 -10.56 -19.04 9.36
C ASP A 206 -9.18 -19.69 9.33
N LYS A 207 -8.90 -20.53 8.32
CA LYS A 207 -7.58 -21.20 8.16
C LYS A 207 -6.46 -20.21 7.89
N ILE A 208 -6.74 -19.17 7.10
CA ILE A 208 -5.77 -18.09 6.81
C ILE A 208 -5.37 -17.38 8.11
N ILE A 209 -6.31 -17.07 8.98
CA ILE A 209 -6.01 -16.48 10.28
C ILE A 209 -5.33 -17.49 11.22
N GLU A 210 -5.80 -18.73 11.27
CA GLU A 210 -5.26 -19.78 12.14
C GLU A 210 -3.79 -20.12 11.84
N ILE A 211 -3.33 -20.03 10.59
CA ILE A 211 -1.95 -20.29 10.22
C ILE A 211 -1.00 -19.14 10.57
N CYS A 212 -1.50 -17.89 10.74
CA CYS A 212 -0.67 -16.71 10.98
C CYS A 212 0.28 -16.84 12.19
N PRO A 213 -0.11 -17.39 13.36
CA PRO A 213 0.81 -17.62 14.47
C PRO A 213 1.96 -18.59 14.14
N GLN A 214 1.75 -19.57 13.27
CA GLN A 214 2.81 -20.48 12.81
C GLN A 214 3.77 -19.73 11.87
N ILE A 215 3.22 -18.97 10.93
CA ILE A 215 4.02 -18.11 10.06
C ILE A 215 4.87 -17.15 10.88
N SER A 216 4.32 -16.51 11.92
CA SER A 216 5.04 -15.65 12.85
C SER A 216 6.31 -16.30 13.40
N ARG A 217 6.20 -17.56 13.82
CA ARG A 217 7.33 -18.33 14.37
C ARG A 217 8.39 -18.62 13.31
N THR A 218 7.98 -18.93 12.08
CA THR A 218 8.90 -19.24 10.99
C THR A 218 9.68 -18.02 10.51
N ILE A 219 9.09 -16.83 10.57
CA ILE A 219 9.73 -15.58 10.13
C ILE A 219 10.32 -14.75 11.28
N GLY A 220 10.23 -15.24 12.53
CA GLY A 220 10.75 -14.54 13.71
C GLY A 220 10.00 -13.27 14.10
N GLN A 221 8.71 -13.15 13.76
CA GLN A 221 7.86 -11.99 14.06
C GLN A 221 6.71 -12.39 15.01
N ASN A 222 7.03 -12.75 16.24
CA ASN A 222 6.13 -13.38 17.19
C ASN A 222 5.04 -12.47 17.81
N GLY A 223 4.80 -11.31 17.26
CA GLY A 223 3.69 -10.43 17.64
C GLY A 223 4.08 -8.95 17.69
N ALA A 224 3.08 -8.11 17.56
CA ALA A 224 3.22 -6.67 17.76
C ALA A 224 3.29 -6.34 19.27
N ALA A 225 3.97 -5.25 19.63
CA ALA A 225 4.15 -4.84 21.03
C ALA A 225 2.81 -4.65 21.75
N SER A 226 2.64 -5.27 22.94
CA SER A 226 1.40 -5.26 23.71
C SER A 226 0.91 -3.84 24.04
N LEU A 227 1.83 -2.95 24.43
CA LEU A 227 1.51 -1.55 24.70
C LEU A 227 0.92 -0.87 23.46
N MET A 228 1.52 -1.09 22.28
CA MET A 228 1.06 -0.46 21.04
C MET A 228 -0.27 -1.02 20.56
N GLN A 229 -0.52 -2.31 20.74
CA GLN A 229 -1.84 -2.89 20.46
C GLN A 229 -2.94 -2.20 21.27
N ARG A 230 -2.72 -1.97 22.57
CA ARG A 230 -3.68 -1.26 23.43
C ARG A 230 -3.86 0.20 23.00
N THR A 231 -2.77 0.89 22.68
CA THR A 231 -2.82 2.28 22.23
C THR A 231 -3.64 2.43 20.95
N VAL A 232 -3.39 1.60 19.94
CA VAL A 232 -4.12 1.72 18.66
C VAL A 232 -5.58 1.30 18.76
N ALA A 233 -5.96 0.49 19.76
CA ALA A 233 -7.34 0.15 20.03
C ALA A 233 -8.22 1.37 20.28
N ASP A 234 -7.67 2.40 20.91
CA ASP A 234 -8.43 3.62 21.26
C ASP A 234 -8.38 4.68 20.14
N VAL A 235 -7.48 4.54 19.18
CA VAL A 235 -7.26 5.55 18.13
C VAL A 235 -7.43 5.00 16.70
N CYS A 236 -7.85 3.75 16.53
CA CYS A 236 -7.94 3.09 15.22
C CYS A 236 -8.92 3.74 14.23
N GLY A 237 -9.81 4.61 14.70
CA GLY A 237 -10.75 5.37 13.86
C GLY A 237 -10.30 6.81 13.54
N TYR A 238 -9.12 7.21 14.01
CA TYR A 238 -8.63 8.57 13.82
C TYR A 238 -7.58 8.65 12.70
N THR A 239 -7.46 9.85 12.13
CA THR A 239 -6.44 10.20 11.15
C THR A 239 -5.80 11.52 11.56
N SER A 240 -4.50 11.70 11.31
CA SER A 240 -3.80 12.96 11.51
C SER A 240 -4.41 14.07 10.66
N ASP A 241 -4.13 15.32 11.00
CA ASP A 241 -4.47 16.46 10.14
C ASP A 241 -3.73 16.37 8.79
N LEU A 242 -4.48 16.30 7.70
CA LEU A 242 -3.95 16.18 6.35
C LEU A 242 -3.73 17.52 5.64
N SER A 243 -4.12 18.64 6.25
CA SER A 243 -4.10 19.97 5.64
C SER A 243 -2.71 20.38 5.11
N VAL A 244 -1.64 19.98 5.81
CA VAL A 244 -0.27 20.21 5.35
C VAL A 244 0.04 19.43 4.08
N TYR A 245 -0.42 18.19 3.98
CA TYR A 245 -0.20 17.37 2.79
C TYR A 245 -0.99 17.90 1.59
N GLU A 246 -2.23 18.32 1.79
CA GLU A 246 -3.06 18.92 0.73
C GLU A 246 -2.45 20.22 0.22
N THR A 247 -2.01 21.10 1.14
CA THR A 247 -1.33 22.34 0.79
C THR A 247 -0.05 22.06 0.00
N ASN A 248 0.79 21.16 0.47
CA ASN A 248 2.04 20.80 -0.18
C ASN A 248 1.80 20.17 -1.56
N LYS A 249 0.81 19.26 -1.66
CA LYS A 249 0.40 18.67 -2.94
C LYS A 249 0.02 19.75 -3.95
N LYS A 250 -0.86 20.66 -3.57
CA LYS A 250 -1.37 21.71 -4.45
C LYS A 250 -0.23 22.60 -4.96
N ILE A 251 0.55 23.17 -4.06
CA ILE A 251 1.67 24.06 -4.40
C ILE A 251 2.65 23.35 -5.35
N LEU A 252 3.05 22.13 -5.03
CA LEU A 252 4.03 21.37 -5.80
C LEU A 252 3.47 20.96 -7.17
N PHE A 253 2.23 20.48 -7.23
CA PHE A 253 1.60 20.02 -8.47
C PHE A 253 1.42 21.16 -9.47
N GLU A 254 0.90 22.30 -9.03
CA GLU A 254 0.70 23.49 -9.86
C GLU A 254 2.04 24.00 -10.42
N ALA A 255 3.05 24.13 -9.56
CA ALA A 255 4.37 24.61 -9.97
C ALA A 255 5.08 23.66 -10.94
N LEU A 256 5.07 22.34 -10.68
CA LEU A 256 5.71 21.39 -11.59
C LEU A 256 5.07 21.41 -12.98
N ARG A 257 3.76 21.51 -13.08
CA ARG A 257 3.06 21.63 -14.36
C ARG A 257 3.45 22.93 -15.10
N GLU A 258 3.51 24.05 -14.40
CA GLU A 258 3.96 25.32 -14.95
C GLU A 258 5.40 25.23 -15.49
N TYR A 259 6.27 24.50 -14.79
CA TYR A 259 7.67 24.32 -15.21
C TYR A 259 7.85 23.31 -16.33
N GLY A 260 6.77 22.62 -16.75
CA GLY A 260 6.78 21.69 -17.89
C GLY A 260 6.98 20.22 -17.52
N TYR A 261 6.89 19.86 -16.23
CA TYR A 261 6.85 18.46 -15.83
C TYR A 261 5.48 17.86 -16.11
N HIS A 262 5.46 16.67 -16.69
CA HIS A 262 4.23 15.89 -16.80
C HIS A 262 4.01 15.12 -15.49
N CYS A 263 2.88 15.35 -14.84
CA CYS A 263 2.53 14.72 -13.57
C CYS A 263 1.04 14.36 -13.54
N VAL A 264 0.73 13.13 -13.19
CA VAL A 264 -0.63 12.72 -12.84
C VAL A 264 -0.93 13.24 -11.44
N GLU A 265 -2.11 13.82 -11.23
CA GLU A 265 -2.46 14.43 -9.95
C GLU A 265 -2.66 13.35 -8.88
N PRO A 266 -1.96 13.42 -7.74
CA PRO A 266 -2.15 12.47 -6.65
C PRO A 266 -3.54 12.61 -6.01
N GLY A 267 -4.23 11.48 -5.83
CA GLY A 267 -5.50 11.42 -5.10
C GLY A 267 -5.34 11.13 -3.61
N GLY A 268 -4.17 10.68 -3.21
CA GLY A 268 -3.85 10.33 -1.82
C GLY A 268 -2.36 10.20 -1.56
N THR A 269 -1.98 9.68 -0.41
CA THR A 269 -0.60 9.58 0.08
C THR A 269 0.07 10.95 0.33
N PHE A 270 1.37 10.96 0.39
CA PHE A 270 2.21 12.17 0.36
C PHE A 270 3.34 12.02 -0.67
N TYR A 271 3.03 11.32 -1.78
CA TYR A 271 3.94 11.12 -2.90
C TYR A 271 3.39 11.73 -4.18
N MET A 272 4.30 12.18 -5.02
CA MET A 272 4.05 12.63 -6.39
C MET A 272 5.07 11.96 -7.31
N PHE A 273 4.64 11.57 -8.53
CA PHE A 273 5.44 10.74 -9.42
C PHE A 273 5.49 11.31 -10.83
N PRO A 274 6.16 12.45 -11.04
CA PRO A 274 6.29 13.08 -12.34
C PRO A 274 7.18 12.28 -13.29
N ARG A 275 6.98 12.49 -14.60
CA ARG A 275 7.93 12.07 -15.62
C ARG A 275 9.21 12.89 -15.52
N SER A 276 10.38 12.25 -15.62
CA SER A 276 11.67 12.95 -15.72
C SER A 276 11.81 13.69 -17.06
N LEU A 277 12.58 14.76 -17.07
CA LEU A 277 12.79 15.60 -18.27
C LEU A 277 13.78 14.98 -19.25
N GLU A 278 14.39 13.86 -18.89
CA GLU A 278 15.19 13.01 -19.76
C GLU A 278 14.79 11.53 -19.54
N PRO A 279 15.00 10.64 -20.53
CA PRO A 279 14.59 9.24 -20.42
C PRO A 279 15.26 8.47 -19.27
N ASP A 280 16.51 8.81 -18.94
CA ASP A 280 17.26 8.23 -17.83
C ASP A 280 16.90 8.93 -16.52
N SER A 281 15.97 8.34 -15.77
CA SER A 281 15.54 8.90 -14.49
C SER A 281 16.61 8.85 -13.40
N GLN A 282 17.61 7.97 -13.50
CA GLN A 282 18.74 7.94 -12.58
C GLN A 282 19.68 9.12 -12.82
N ALA A 283 20.01 9.41 -14.10
CA ALA A 283 20.80 10.58 -14.48
C ALA A 283 20.09 11.87 -14.07
N PHE A 284 18.77 11.97 -14.31
CA PHE A 284 17.95 13.10 -13.87
C PHE A 284 18.01 13.29 -12.34
N CYS A 285 17.78 12.25 -11.56
CA CYS A 285 17.83 12.33 -10.10
C CYS A 285 19.23 12.69 -9.56
N LYS A 286 20.29 12.25 -10.24
CA LYS A 286 21.68 12.65 -9.91
C LYS A 286 21.89 14.14 -10.10
N LYS A 287 21.46 14.70 -11.24
CA LYS A 287 21.53 16.17 -11.48
C LYS A 287 20.69 16.96 -10.48
N ALA A 288 19.50 16.44 -10.11
CA ALA A 288 18.68 17.04 -9.08
C ALA A 288 19.39 17.07 -7.71
N MET A 289 20.07 15.99 -7.36
CA MET A 289 20.84 15.89 -6.11
C MET A 289 22.01 16.88 -6.05
N GLU A 290 22.66 17.20 -7.18
CA GLU A 290 23.69 18.25 -7.27
C GLU A 290 23.14 19.66 -6.94
N LYS A 291 21.80 19.80 -6.93
CA LYS A 291 21.06 21.02 -6.59
C LYS A 291 20.28 20.89 -5.27
N ASP A 292 20.65 19.96 -4.41
CA ASP A 292 20.01 19.68 -3.12
C ASP A 292 18.55 19.18 -3.22
N LEU A 293 18.12 18.65 -4.38
CA LEU A 293 16.84 17.97 -4.54
C LEU A 293 17.02 16.45 -4.41
N MET A 294 16.58 15.88 -3.31
CA MET A 294 16.61 14.42 -3.09
C MET A 294 15.38 13.77 -3.70
N LEU A 295 15.51 13.24 -4.89
CA LEU A 295 14.48 12.53 -5.63
C LEU A 295 14.81 11.04 -5.72
N VAL A 296 13.79 10.21 -5.94
CA VAL A 296 13.97 8.75 -6.06
C VAL A 296 13.60 8.32 -7.48
N PRO A 297 14.53 7.70 -8.24
CA PRO A 297 14.28 7.32 -9.63
C PRO A 297 13.20 6.23 -9.72
N GLY A 298 12.39 6.31 -10.78
CA GLY A 298 11.26 5.43 -11.03
C GLY A 298 11.63 3.97 -11.32
N ASP A 299 12.88 3.74 -11.71
CA ASP A 299 13.43 2.41 -12.01
C ASP A 299 13.22 1.42 -10.87
N ILE A 300 13.43 1.86 -9.62
CA ILE A 300 13.26 0.98 -8.45
C ILE A 300 11.80 0.55 -8.23
N PHE A 301 10.86 1.34 -8.77
CA PHE A 301 9.41 1.07 -8.71
C PHE A 301 8.90 0.34 -9.97
N GLY A 302 9.79 -0.09 -10.87
CA GLY A 302 9.43 -0.73 -12.13
C GLY A 302 8.84 0.22 -13.18
N CYS A 303 9.07 1.53 -13.06
CA CYS A 303 8.56 2.55 -13.96
C CYS A 303 9.67 3.57 -14.33
N PRO A 304 10.62 3.20 -15.21
CA PRO A 304 11.71 4.08 -15.64
C PRO A 304 11.15 5.35 -16.31
N GLY A 305 11.98 6.40 -16.38
CA GLY A 305 11.58 7.69 -16.94
C GLY A 305 10.66 8.53 -16.05
N HIS A 306 10.51 8.14 -14.78
CA HIS A 306 9.77 8.87 -13.75
C HIS A 306 10.61 9.02 -12.48
N PHE A 307 10.18 9.88 -11.56
CA PHE A 307 10.81 10.01 -10.26
C PHE A 307 9.77 10.30 -9.16
N ARG A 308 10.07 9.86 -7.94
CA ARG A 308 9.20 10.10 -6.79
C ARG A 308 9.67 11.30 -5.99
N ILE A 309 8.72 12.16 -5.64
CA ILE A 309 8.84 13.23 -4.64
C ILE A 309 8.04 12.81 -3.41
N ALA A 310 8.63 12.93 -2.20
CA ALA A 310 7.91 12.83 -0.94
C ALA A 310 7.72 14.25 -0.38
N TYR A 311 6.47 14.66 -0.19
CA TYR A 311 6.13 16.01 0.29
C TYR A 311 5.57 16.03 1.73
N CYS A 312 5.83 14.98 2.51
CA CYS A 312 5.55 14.94 3.96
C CYS A 312 6.60 15.73 4.75
N VAL A 313 6.76 16.98 4.41
CA VAL A 313 7.71 17.94 4.99
C VAL A 313 7.00 19.25 5.33
N PRO A 314 7.59 20.13 6.17
CA PRO A 314 7.03 21.47 6.35
C PRO A 314 6.89 22.22 5.02
N THR A 315 5.79 22.97 4.86
CA THR A 315 5.45 23.69 3.61
C THR A 315 6.59 24.59 3.12
N GLN A 316 7.30 25.25 4.04
CA GLN A 316 8.46 26.09 3.69
C GLN A 316 9.59 25.33 2.98
N ARG A 317 9.70 24.00 3.18
CA ARG A 317 10.66 23.19 2.42
C ARG A 317 10.20 22.96 1.00
N VAL A 318 8.90 22.75 0.79
CA VAL A 318 8.31 22.66 -0.55
C VAL A 318 8.56 23.98 -1.31
N GLU A 319 8.19 25.11 -0.69
CA GLU A 319 8.37 26.45 -1.28
C GLU A 319 9.83 26.73 -1.68
N LYS A 320 10.79 26.36 -0.83
CA LYS A 320 12.23 26.50 -1.13
C LYS A 320 12.70 25.59 -2.30
N ALA A 321 12.05 24.46 -2.51
CA ALA A 321 12.38 23.54 -3.59
C ALA A 321 11.87 24.02 -4.97
N LEU A 322 10.79 24.82 -5.03
CA LEU A 322 10.17 25.22 -6.29
C LEU A 322 11.14 25.94 -7.25
N PRO A 323 11.89 26.98 -6.83
CA PRO A 323 12.85 27.65 -7.72
C PRO A 323 13.96 26.72 -8.19
N VAL A 324 14.29 25.67 -7.44
CA VAL A 324 15.28 24.67 -7.84
C VAL A 324 14.72 23.76 -8.93
N PHE A 325 13.48 23.28 -8.80
CA PHE A 325 12.77 22.55 -9.85
C PHE A 325 12.67 23.38 -11.15
N LYS A 326 12.37 24.68 -11.03
CA LYS A 326 12.31 25.59 -12.18
C LYS A 326 13.65 25.67 -12.91
N LYS A 327 14.74 25.93 -12.18
CA LYS A 327 16.11 25.99 -12.74
C LYS A 327 16.49 24.66 -13.38
N LEU A 328 16.17 23.53 -12.75
CA LEU A 328 16.43 22.21 -13.31
C LEU A 328 15.66 22.01 -14.62
N ALA A 329 14.40 22.46 -14.72
CA ALA A 329 13.62 22.37 -15.95
C ALA A 329 14.19 23.25 -17.08
N GLU A 330 14.75 24.42 -16.75
CA GLU A 330 15.36 25.33 -17.73
C GLU A 330 16.60 24.72 -18.42
N GLU A 331 17.29 23.77 -17.77
CA GLU A 331 18.44 23.05 -18.35
C GLU A 331 18.06 22.05 -19.45
N TYR A 332 16.77 21.72 -19.58
CA TYR A 332 16.25 20.78 -20.57
C TYR A 332 15.43 21.46 -21.67
N ARG A 333 15.37 22.79 -21.71
CA ARG A 333 14.73 23.60 -22.74
C ARG A 333 15.80 24.10 -23.75
#